data_7fc6fb86147685c0b02aca1c3b43ed31
#
_entry.id   7fc6fb86147685c0b02aca1c3b43ed31
#
_cell.length_a   1.000
_cell.length_b   1.000
_cell.length_c   1.000
_cell.angle_alpha   90.00
_cell.angle_beta   90.00
_cell.angle_gamma   90.00
#
_symmetry.space_group_name_H-M   'P 1'
#
loop_
_entity.id
_entity.type
_entity.pdbx_description
1 polymer ?
#
loop_
_entity_poly.entity_id
_entity_poly.type
_entity_poly.pdbx_seq_one_letter_code
_entity_poly.pdbx_strand_id
1 'polypeptide(L)'
;TKSMPTVFNFENVKTVPYNKNEYYVLYEAASGYSTLTWSSGNQGFALTGSGYTPNDFPTSISPNGRTGNCLQLITRKTGSLGTLVGMPIAAGNLFIGSFDIGSAMSDALSATKFGTTFYYEPIKLVGYYKYKAGPEFYENGESTNRKDVFNIYALFYEKTKDVQMLDGHIAKNNYEHENMVAAAVITDTHETSEW
;
A
#
# COMPACT_ATOMS: atom_id res chain seq x y z
N THR A 1 21.24 2.43 -16.69
CA THR A 1 20.32 2.41 -15.53
C THR A 1 19.52 1.12 -15.60
N LYS A 2 19.43 0.37 -14.50
CA LYS A 2 18.63 -0.84 -14.44
C LYS A 2 17.17 -0.48 -14.18
N SER A 3 16.26 -1.17 -14.87
CA SER A 3 14.82 -1.05 -14.64
C SER A 3 14.40 -1.72 -13.33
N MET A 4 13.26 -1.33 -12.78
CA MET A 4 12.63 -2.06 -11.68
C MET A 4 12.13 -3.44 -12.14
N PRO A 5 12.00 -4.43 -11.24
CA PRO A 5 11.32 -5.67 -11.55
C PRO A 5 9.86 -5.45 -11.95
N THR A 6 9.33 -6.31 -12.80
CA THR A 6 7.92 -6.31 -13.23
C THR A 6 7.14 -7.52 -12.72
N VAL A 7 7.80 -8.40 -11.97
CA VAL A 7 7.20 -9.54 -11.28
C VAL A 7 7.40 -9.33 -9.78
N PHE A 8 6.30 -9.36 -9.04
CA PHE A 8 6.26 -9.12 -7.60
C PHE A 8 5.81 -10.41 -6.91
N ASN A 9 6.72 -11.02 -6.16
CA ASN A 9 6.47 -12.30 -5.50
C ASN A 9 6.37 -12.19 -3.97
N PHE A 10 6.70 -11.02 -3.41
CA PHE A 10 6.60 -10.73 -1.97
C PHE A 10 7.38 -11.68 -1.05
N GLU A 11 8.43 -12.32 -1.59
CA GLU A 11 9.26 -13.26 -0.81
C GLU A 11 10.29 -12.56 0.07
N ASN A 12 10.66 -11.34 -0.27
CA ASN A 12 11.74 -10.64 0.42
C ASN A 12 11.19 -9.57 1.35
N VAL A 13 11.59 -9.65 2.61
CA VAL A 13 11.24 -8.67 3.64
C VAL A 13 12.45 -8.27 4.46
N LYS A 14 12.44 -7.04 4.97
CA LYS A 14 13.30 -6.56 6.05
C LYS A 14 12.44 -6.26 7.25
N THR A 15 12.94 -6.58 8.44
CA THR A 15 12.36 -6.10 9.68
C THR A 15 12.97 -4.75 10.03
N VAL A 16 12.12 -3.76 10.28
CA VAL A 16 12.53 -2.40 10.64
C VAL A 16 12.07 -2.12 12.07
N PRO A 17 12.99 -1.83 12.99
CA PRO A 17 12.64 -1.47 14.37
C PRO A 17 12.12 -0.03 14.43
N TYR A 18 11.10 0.18 15.28
CA TYR A 18 10.59 1.50 15.63
C TYR A 18 10.19 1.53 17.11
N ASN A 19 10.98 2.18 17.95
CA ASN A 19 10.85 2.14 19.42
C ASN A 19 10.86 0.70 19.96
N LYS A 20 9.71 0.25 20.51
CA LYS A 20 9.53 -1.12 21.00
C LYS A 20 8.88 -2.06 19.99
N ASN A 21 8.58 -1.55 18.81
CA ASN A 21 7.85 -2.22 17.74
C ASN A 21 8.80 -2.57 16.61
N GLU A 22 8.37 -3.48 15.76
CA GLU A 22 9.03 -3.76 14.50
C GLU A 22 8.00 -4.13 13.45
N TYR A 23 8.28 -3.76 12.19
CA TYR A 23 7.39 -4.05 11.07
C TYR A 23 8.18 -4.48 9.83
N TYR A 24 7.49 -5.09 8.90
CA TYR A 24 8.08 -5.48 7.63
C TYR A 24 8.11 -4.32 6.63
N VAL A 25 9.23 -4.24 5.90
CA VAL A 25 9.38 -3.51 4.64
C VAL A 25 9.67 -4.54 3.56
N LEU A 26 8.79 -4.64 2.57
CA LEU A 26 8.91 -5.58 1.47
C LEU A 26 9.82 -4.99 0.37
N TYR A 27 10.51 -5.87 -0.34
CA TYR A 27 11.30 -5.47 -1.49
C TYR A 27 11.36 -6.57 -2.55
N GLU A 28 11.53 -6.18 -3.79
CA GLU A 28 11.74 -7.10 -4.91
C GLU A 28 13.18 -6.97 -5.39
N ALA A 29 13.86 -8.10 -5.48
CA ALA A 29 15.22 -8.19 -5.99
C ALA A 29 15.29 -9.31 -7.03
N ALA A 30 15.61 -8.95 -8.27
CA ALA A 30 15.78 -9.88 -9.35
C ALA A 30 17.07 -9.59 -10.13
N SER A 31 17.71 -10.65 -10.62
CA SER A 31 18.95 -10.51 -11.41
C SER A 31 18.71 -9.63 -12.64
N GLY A 32 19.57 -8.68 -12.86
CA GLY A 32 19.47 -7.74 -14.00
C GLY A 32 18.61 -6.51 -13.73
N TYR A 33 17.89 -6.45 -12.61
CA TYR A 33 17.02 -5.32 -12.23
C TYR A 33 17.59 -4.52 -11.06
N SER A 34 17.08 -3.30 -10.88
CA SER A 34 17.28 -2.55 -9.65
C SER A 34 16.39 -3.13 -8.55
N THR A 35 16.82 -3.06 -7.30
CA THR A 35 15.94 -3.43 -6.18
C THR A 35 14.79 -2.44 -6.06
N LEU A 36 13.57 -2.95 -6.03
CA LEU A 36 12.38 -2.18 -5.73
C LEU A 36 12.05 -2.35 -4.25
N THR A 37 12.05 -1.28 -3.49
CA THR A 37 11.55 -1.28 -2.11
C THR A 37 10.14 -0.73 -2.10
N TRP A 38 9.21 -1.50 -1.53
CA TRP A 38 7.83 -1.11 -1.37
C TRP A 38 7.65 -0.17 -0.18
N SER A 39 6.73 0.75 -0.31
CA SER A 39 6.26 1.61 0.78
C SER A 39 4.88 1.17 1.27
N SER A 40 4.58 1.49 2.52
CA SER A 40 3.30 1.18 3.14
C SER A 40 2.97 2.19 4.25
N GLY A 41 1.75 2.15 4.76
CA GLY A 41 1.32 2.91 5.93
C GLY A 41 1.83 2.37 7.28
N ASN A 42 2.62 1.30 7.31
CA ASN A 42 3.13 0.70 8.55
C ASN A 42 3.90 1.70 9.41
N GLN A 43 4.67 2.57 8.77
CA GLN A 43 5.43 3.60 9.47
C GLN A 43 4.53 4.58 10.23
N GLY A 44 3.40 4.97 9.63
CA GLY A 44 2.37 5.78 10.30
C GLY A 44 1.65 5.00 11.40
N PHE A 45 1.35 3.71 11.16
CA PHE A 45 0.74 2.86 12.18
C PHE A 45 1.65 2.68 13.40
N ALA A 46 2.96 2.57 13.22
CA ALA A 46 3.93 2.47 14.31
C ALA A 46 3.86 3.66 15.28
N LEU A 47 3.50 4.86 14.81
CA LEU A 47 3.32 6.05 15.64
C LEU A 47 2.19 5.89 16.67
N THR A 48 1.20 5.06 16.38
CA THR A 48 0.07 4.83 17.28
C THR A 48 0.44 3.97 18.48
N GLY A 49 1.57 3.27 18.45
CA GLY A 49 1.99 2.31 19.46
C GLY A 49 1.16 1.03 19.49
N SER A 50 0.34 0.75 18.48
CA SER A 50 -0.64 -0.35 18.42
C SER A 50 -0.07 -1.56 17.76
N GLY A 51 1.04 -1.93 17.63
CA GLY A 51 1.63 -3.16 17.07
C GLY A 51 3.00 -3.41 17.68
N TYR A 52 3.33 -4.65 17.92
CA TYR A 52 4.61 -5.02 18.52
C TYR A 52 5.45 -5.85 17.55
N THR A 53 4.85 -6.82 16.90
CA THR A 53 5.49 -7.71 15.94
C THR A 53 5.06 -7.37 14.51
N PRO A 54 5.81 -7.76 13.48
CA PRO A 54 5.45 -7.42 12.09
C PRO A 54 4.05 -7.87 11.67
N ASN A 55 3.54 -8.96 12.22
CA ASN A 55 2.21 -9.48 11.88
C ASN A 55 1.05 -8.72 12.59
N ASP A 56 1.35 -7.85 13.53
CA ASP A 56 0.36 -6.96 14.15
C ASP A 56 0.06 -5.75 13.26
N PHE A 57 0.93 -5.47 12.29
CA PHE A 57 0.82 -4.32 11.41
C PHE A 57 -0.17 -4.55 10.26
N PRO A 58 -0.76 -3.46 9.71
CA PRO A 58 -1.71 -3.58 8.61
C PRO A 58 -1.14 -4.21 7.33
N THR A 59 0.14 -4.03 7.08
CA THR A 59 0.85 -4.59 5.92
C THR A 59 1.90 -5.58 6.40
N SER A 60 1.73 -6.84 6.05
CA SER A 60 2.61 -7.94 6.47
C SER A 60 2.71 -9.00 5.37
N ILE A 61 3.32 -10.11 5.67
CA ILE A 61 3.36 -11.28 4.80
C ILE A 61 2.68 -12.48 5.47
N SER A 62 2.18 -13.38 4.65
CA SER A 62 1.66 -14.68 5.06
C SER A 62 2.38 -15.80 4.31
N PRO A 63 2.71 -16.92 4.97
CA PRO A 63 3.30 -18.08 4.31
C PRO A 63 2.30 -18.89 3.46
N ASN A 64 1.04 -18.47 3.42
CA ASN A 64 -0.05 -19.16 2.73
C ASN A 64 -0.33 -18.57 1.34
N GLY A 65 0.73 -18.21 0.61
CA GLY A 65 0.63 -17.74 -0.76
C GLY A 65 0.20 -18.85 -1.73
N ARG A 66 -0.08 -18.48 -2.96
CA ARG A 66 -0.31 -19.45 -4.03
C ARG A 66 0.94 -20.33 -4.25
N THR A 67 2.10 -19.70 -4.14
CA THR A 67 3.42 -20.35 -4.07
C THR A 67 4.27 -19.51 -3.11
N GLY A 68 4.76 -20.11 -2.02
CA GLY A 68 5.57 -19.40 -1.03
C GLY A 68 4.77 -18.35 -0.25
N ASN A 69 5.38 -17.20 -0.02
CA ASN A 69 4.75 -16.10 0.69
C ASN A 69 3.77 -15.30 -0.19
N CYS A 70 2.88 -14.57 0.46
CA CYS A 70 2.07 -13.55 -0.19
C CYS A 70 2.02 -12.28 0.66
N LEU A 71 1.74 -11.17 0.01
CA LEU A 71 1.38 -9.94 0.68
C LEU A 71 0.08 -10.15 1.46
N GLN A 72 0.07 -9.74 2.72
CA GLN A 72 -1.12 -9.75 3.56
C GLN A 72 -1.46 -8.32 3.99
N LEU A 73 -2.66 -7.87 3.66
CA LEU A 73 -3.21 -6.58 4.04
C LEU A 73 -4.40 -6.78 4.95
N ILE A 74 -4.31 -6.26 6.19
CA ILE A 74 -5.37 -6.41 7.20
C ILE A 74 -5.65 -5.03 7.80
N THR A 75 -6.92 -4.62 7.81
CA THR A 75 -7.32 -3.43 8.55
C THR A 75 -7.14 -3.66 10.05
N ARG A 76 -6.44 -2.76 10.72
CA ARG A 76 -6.12 -2.82 12.16
C ARG A 76 -6.71 -1.64 12.90
N LYS A 77 -7.08 -1.85 14.17
CA LYS A 77 -7.43 -0.77 15.08
C LYS A 77 -6.16 -0.03 15.50
N THR A 78 -6.23 1.27 15.57
CA THR A 78 -5.09 2.16 15.90
C THR A 78 -4.98 2.48 17.38
N GLY A 79 -5.88 1.92 18.19
CA GLY A 79 -5.92 2.17 19.63
C GLY A 79 -6.38 3.59 19.99
N SER A 80 -6.13 3.99 21.21
CA SER A 80 -6.62 5.27 21.75
C SER A 80 -6.00 6.49 21.06
N LEU A 81 -4.72 6.43 20.70
CA LEU A 81 -4.03 7.55 20.06
C LEU A 81 -4.58 7.81 18.64
N GLY A 82 -4.75 6.76 17.85
CA GLY A 82 -5.34 6.90 16.52
C GLY A 82 -6.79 7.37 16.56
N THR A 83 -7.58 6.87 17.51
CA THR A 83 -8.95 7.33 17.73
C THR A 83 -9.01 8.81 18.11
N LEU A 84 -8.10 9.27 18.96
CA LEU A 84 -8.02 10.68 19.37
C LEU A 84 -7.78 11.64 18.20
N VAL A 85 -7.03 11.20 17.19
CA VAL A 85 -6.77 12.00 15.96
C VAL A 85 -7.74 11.69 14.83
N GLY A 86 -8.86 11.03 15.10
CA GLY A 86 -9.92 10.74 14.11
C GLY A 86 -9.61 9.60 13.15
N MET A 87 -8.61 8.77 13.46
CA MET A 87 -8.21 7.61 12.66
C MET A 87 -8.31 6.31 13.46
N PRO A 88 -9.52 5.81 13.75
CA PRO A 88 -9.72 4.64 14.63
C PRO A 88 -9.20 3.33 14.03
N ILE A 89 -9.05 3.28 12.72
CA ILE A 89 -8.52 2.13 11.98
C ILE A 89 -7.43 2.56 10.99
N ALA A 90 -6.57 1.63 10.62
CA ALA A 90 -5.59 1.76 9.56
C ALA A 90 -5.76 0.59 8.58
N ALA A 91 -6.04 0.91 7.33
CA ALA A 91 -6.10 -0.07 6.26
C ALA A 91 -4.70 -0.55 5.86
N GLY A 92 -4.57 -1.83 5.56
CA GLY A 92 -3.35 -2.35 4.92
C GLY A 92 -3.21 -1.79 3.51
N ASN A 93 -2.00 -1.35 3.16
CA ASN A 93 -1.68 -0.84 1.83
C ASN A 93 -0.24 -1.16 1.46
N LEU A 94 0.03 -1.23 0.18
CA LEU A 94 1.37 -1.37 -0.37
C LEU A 94 1.45 -0.61 -1.69
N PHE A 95 2.47 0.20 -1.87
CA PHE A 95 2.61 1.02 -3.08
C PHE A 95 4.08 1.25 -3.46
N ILE A 96 4.29 1.53 -4.72
CA ILE A 96 5.59 1.96 -5.24
C ILE A 96 5.71 3.47 -5.01
N GLY A 97 6.71 3.88 -4.23
CA GLY A 97 6.93 5.27 -3.88
C GLY A 97 7.60 5.44 -2.53
N SER A 98 7.26 6.50 -1.82
CA SER A 98 7.78 6.79 -0.48
C SER A 98 6.68 7.33 0.43
N PHE A 99 6.91 7.22 1.73
CA PHE A 99 6.03 7.77 2.77
C PHE A 99 6.83 8.72 3.65
N ASP A 100 6.38 9.96 3.72
CA ASP A 100 6.98 11.01 4.56
C ASP A 100 6.27 11.06 5.91
N ILE A 101 6.90 10.46 6.93
CA ILE A 101 6.35 10.42 8.28
C ILE A 101 6.21 11.80 8.90
N GLY A 102 7.05 12.77 8.51
CA GLY A 102 6.99 14.14 9.03
C GLY A 102 5.70 14.85 8.65
N SER A 103 5.19 14.59 7.45
CA SER A 103 3.92 15.14 6.96
C SER A 103 2.70 14.33 7.38
N ALA A 104 2.87 13.07 7.80
CA ALA A 104 1.78 12.12 8.01
C ALA A 104 0.77 12.57 9.10
N MET A 105 1.24 13.26 10.13
CA MET A 105 0.38 13.72 11.24
C MET A 105 -0.43 14.96 10.87
N SER A 106 0.05 15.78 9.94
CA SER A 106 -0.63 17.03 9.54
C SER A 106 -1.43 16.83 8.24
N ASP A 107 -0.90 16.06 7.31
CA ASP A 107 -1.52 15.78 6.00
C ASP A 107 -1.08 14.42 5.48
N ALA A 108 -1.82 13.39 5.83
CA ALA A 108 -1.52 12.01 5.43
C ALA A 108 -1.57 11.80 3.90
N LEU A 109 -2.35 12.60 3.17
CA LEU A 109 -2.42 12.51 1.72
C LEU A 109 -1.15 13.06 1.05
N SER A 110 -0.61 14.16 1.54
CA SER A 110 0.66 14.69 1.03
C SER A 110 1.87 13.87 1.46
N ALA A 111 1.75 13.11 2.56
CA ALA A 111 2.81 12.22 3.04
C ALA A 111 3.10 11.05 2.08
N THR A 112 2.12 10.64 1.28
CA THR A 112 2.24 9.52 0.36
C THR A 112 2.69 10.02 -1.01
N LYS A 113 3.87 9.59 -1.45
CA LYS A 113 4.44 9.92 -2.75
C LYS A 113 4.48 8.66 -3.62
N PHE A 114 3.83 8.71 -4.79
CA PHE A 114 3.68 7.56 -5.67
C PHE A 114 4.63 7.58 -6.84
N GLY A 115 5.16 6.42 -7.17
CA GLY A 115 5.83 6.13 -8.42
C GLY A 115 7.34 5.96 -8.31
N THR A 116 7.86 5.38 -9.35
CA THR A 116 9.29 5.25 -9.67
C THR A 116 9.43 5.25 -11.18
N THR A 117 10.65 5.46 -11.69
CA THR A 117 10.87 5.47 -13.14
C THR A 117 10.60 4.09 -13.74
N PHE A 118 9.79 4.07 -14.79
CA PHE A 118 9.42 2.89 -15.54
C PHE A 118 9.87 3.03 -17.00
N TYR A 119 10.50 2.00 -17.56
CA TYR A 119 11.16 2.05 -18.87
C TYR A 119 10.52 1.18 -19.94
N TYR A 120 9.39 0.54 -19.60
CA TYR A 120 8.69 -0.35 -20.53
C TYR A 120 7.33 0.21 -20.92
N GLU A 121 6.80 -0.27 -22.03
CA GLU A 121 5.41 -0.07 -22.39
C GLU A 121 4.54 -1.06 -21.59
N PRO A 122 3.61 -0.58 -20.75
CA PRO A 122 2.76 -1.48 -19.99
C PRO A 122 1.67 -2.08 -20.88
N ILE A 123 1.47 -3.39 -20.79
CA ILE A 123 0.45 -4.11 -21.57
C ILE A 123 -0.71 -4.53 -20.69
N LYS A 124 -0.41 -5.10 -19.50
CA LYS A 124 -1.43 -5.59 -18.57
C LYS A 124 -0.87 -5.73 -17.17
N LEU A 125 -1.77 -5.65 -16.18
CA LEU A 125 -1.54 -6.06 -14.81
C LEU A 125 -2.26 -7.38 -14.57
N VAL A 126 -1.54 -8.38 -14.10
CA VAL A 126 -2.09 -9.70 -13.74
C VAL A 126 -1.61 -10.13 -12.38
N GLY A 127 -2.44 -10.88 -11.66
CA GLY A 127 -2.08 -11.40 -10.34
C GLY A 127 -3.16 -12.30 -9.79
N TYR A 128 -2.95 -12.73 -8.55
CA TYR A 128 -3.87 -13.57 -7.81
C TYR A 128 -4.15 -12.89 -6.48
N TYR A 129 -5.38 -12.96 -6.02
CA TYR A 129 -5.78 -12.42 -4.74
C TYR A 129 -6.77 -13.33 -4.02
N LYS A 130 -6.81 -13.18 -2.70
CA LYS A 130 -7.91 -13.61 -1.84
C LYS A 130 -8.41 -12.40 -1.09
N TYR A 131 -9.70 -12.34 -0.86
CA TYR A 131 -10.27 -11.20 -0.18
C TYR A 131 -11.45 -11.60 0.69
N LYS A 132 -11.49 -11.02 1.87
CA LYS A 132 -12.63 -11.06 2.78
C LYS A 132 -12.81 -9.67 3.37
N ALA A 133 -13.99 -9.08 3.21
CA ALA A 133 -14.31 -7.80 3.82
C ALA A 133 -14.23 -7.90 5.35
N GLY A 134 -13.73 -6.83 5.98
CA GLY A 134 -13.79 -6.70 7.43
C GLY A 134 -15.23 -6.65 7.95
N PRO A 135 -15.43 -6.97 9.23
CA PRO A 135 -16.78 -6.97 9.82
C PRO A 135 -17.37 -5.55 9.98
N GLU A 136 -16.53 -4.54 9.99
CA GLU A 136 -16.91 -3.15 10.19
C GLU A 136 -16.32 -2.27 9.10
N PHE A 137 -17.11 -1.37 8.54
CA PHE A 137 -16.68 -0.33 7.63
C PHE A 137 -16.76 1.02 8.33
N TYR A 138 -15.68 1.78 8.30
CA TYR A 138 -15.61 3.10 8.93
C TYR A 138 -15.71 4.20 7.87
N GLU A 139 -16.57 5.18 8.12
CA GLU A 139 -16.72 6.38 7.30
C GLU A 139 -16.72 7.60 8.23
N ASN A 140 -15.85 8.56 7.97
CA ASN A 140 -15.64 9.75 8.82
C ASN A 140 -15.37 9.42 10.31
N GLY A 141 -14.70 8.30 10.57
CA GLY A 141 -14.35 7.85 11.93
C GLY A 141 -15.44 7.05 12.64
N GLU A 142 -16.60 6.85 12.02
CA GLU A 142 -17.73 6.08 12.58
C GLU A 142 -17.92 4.75 11.84
N SER A 143 -18.31 3.70 12.60
CA SER A 143 -18.66 2.40 12.02
C SER A 143 -20.00 2.46 11.31
N THR A 144 -20.08 1.88 10.13
CA THR A 144 -21.28 1.79 9.31
C THR A 144 -21.60 0.34 8.93
N ASN A 145 -22.80 0.09 8.40
CA ASN A 145 -23.22 -1.24 7.92
C ASN A 145 -22.75 -1.55 6.49
N ARG A 146 -21.91 -0.70 5.89
CA ARG A 146 -21.36 -0.95 4.55
C ARG A 146 -20.30 -2.05 4.61
N LYS A 147 -20.12 -2.77 3.52
CA LYS A 147 -18.99 -3.66 3.32
C LYS A 147 -17.86 -2.92 2.63
N ASP A 148 -16.64 -3.19 3.09
CA ASP A 148 -15.44 -2.70 2.45
C ASP A 148 -15.20 -3.37 1.09
N VAL A 149 -14.44 -2.70 0.24
CA VAL A 149 -13.91 -3.24 -1.01
C VAL A 149 -12.42 -2.90 -1.07
N PHE A 150 -11.64 -3.75 -1.73
CA PHE A 150 -10.22 -3.46 -1.93
C PHE A 150 -9.98 -2.78 -3.28
N ASN A 151 -8.81 -2.17 -3.42
CA ASN A 151 -8.33 -1.61 -4.66
C ASN A 151 -6.97 -2.22 -5.03
N ILE A 152 -6.84 -2.70 -6.26
CA ILE A 152 -5.57 -3.07 -6.87
C ILE A 152 -5.50 -2.34 -8.21
N TYR A 153 -4.47 -1.53 -8.39
CA TYR A 153 -4.30 -0.78 -9.62
C TYR A 153 -2.83 -0.47 -9.92
N ALA A 154 -2.53 -0.23 -11.17
CA ALA A 154 -1.28 0.32 -11.64
C ALA A 154 -1.56 1.58 -12.45
N LEU A 155 -0.87 2.67 -12.11
CA LEU A 155 -0.97 3.95 -12.79
C LEU A 155 0.39 4.31 -13.37
N PHE A 156 0.40 4.80 -14.59
CA PHE A 156 1.56 5.34 -15.26
C PHE A 156 1.29 6.80 -15.60
N TYR A 157 2.18 7.67 -15.19
CA TYR A 157 2.06 9.09 -15.41
C TYR A 157 3.35 9.71 -15.94
N GLU A 158 3.22 10.79 -16.68
CA GLU A 158 4.34 11.56 -17.18
C GLU A 158 4.70 12.67 -16.18
N LYS A 159 5.99 12.82 -15.89
CA LYS A 159 6.48 13.94 -15.07
C LYS A 159 6.55 15.21 -15.92
N THR A 160 5.98 16.27 -15.40
CA THR A 160 6.01 17.61 -16.00
C THR A 160 6.61 18.63 -15.05
N LYS A 161 6.67 19.89 -15.44
CA LYS A 161 7.09 20.98 -14.55
C LYS A 161 6.17 21.10 -13.34
N ASP A 162 4.88 20.87 -13.52
CA ASP A 162 3.84 21.09 -12.52
C ASP A 162 3.59 19.84 -11.67
N VAL A 163 3.81 18.65 -12.25
CA VAL A 163 3.65 17.37 -11.55
C VAL A 163 4.95 16.59 -11.59
N GLN A 164 5.77 16.78 -10.58
CA GLN A 164 7.01 16.01 -10.41
C GLN A 164 6.79 14.65 -9.77
N MET A 165 5.74 14.51 -8.96
CA MET A 165 5.34 13.29 -8.31
C MET A 165 3.87 13.33 -7.93
N LEU A 166 3.14 12.23 -8.12
CA LEU A 166 1.79 12.09 -7.60
C LEU A 166 1.85 11.89 -6.08
N ASP A 167 1.00 12.59 -5.36
CA ASP A 167 0.74 12.36 -3.96
C ASP A 167 -0.72 11.92 -3.72
N GLY A 168 -1.13 11.73 -2.48
CA GLY A 168 -2.48 11.31 -2.15
C GLY A 168 -3.56 12.32 -2.54
N HIS A 169 -3.26 13.61 -2.63
CA HIS A 169 -4.21 14.61 -3.09
C HIS A 169 -4.45 14.50 -4.60
N ILE A 170 -3.39 14.38 -5.38
CA ILE A 170 -3.48 14.26 -6.85
C ILE A 170 -4.05 12.89 -7.24
N ALA A 171 -3.55 11.82 -6.62
CA ALA A 171 -4.04 10.47 -6.89
C ALA A 171 -5.49 10.24 -6.44
N LYS A 172 -6.03 11.08 -5.55
CA LYS A 172 -7.45 11.01 -5.12
C LYS A 172 -8.43 11.28 -6.26
N ASN A 173 -8.05 12.13 -7.21
CA ASN A 173 -8.84 12.35 -8.43
C ASN A 173 -8.59 11.23 -9.47
N ASN A 174 -7.90 10.22 -9.04
CA ASN A 174 -7.78 8.90 -9.61
C ASN A 174 -7.15 8.86 -10.99
N TYR A 175 -7.88 8.42 -11.94
CA TYR A 175 -7.37 7.94 -13.20
C TYR A 175 -7.55 8.97 -14.31
N GLU A 176 -8.01 10.17 -13.96
CA GLU A 176 -8.40 11.23 -14.89
C GLU A 176 -7.45 12.45 -14.90
N HIS A 177 -6.31 12.35 -14.20
CA HIS A 177 -5.34 13.43 -14.21
C HIS A 177 -4.70 13.59 -15.61
N GLU A 178 -4.49 14.82 -16.06
CA GLU A 178 -3.94 15.13 -17.40
C GLU A 178 -2.58 14.50 -17.68
N ASN A 179 -1.79 14.22 -16.63
CA ASN A 179 -0.49 13.56 -16.72
C ASN A 179 -0.58 12.05 -16.81
N MET A 180 -1.77 11.47 -16.74
CA MET A 180 -1.96 10.03 -16.76
C MET A 180 -1.73 9.48 -18.16
N VAL A 181 -0.82 8.51 -18.29
CA VAL A 181 -0.47 7.84 -19.55
C VAL A 181 -1.25 6.55 -19.70
N ALA A 182 -1.34 5.77 -18.64
CA ALA A 182 -2.07 4.50 -18.64
C ALA A 182 -2.52 4.14 -17.23
N ALA A 183 -3.61 3.40 -17.15
CA ALA A 183 -4.14 2.85 -15.91
C ALA A 183 -4.62 1.42 -16.12
N ALA A 184 -4.36 0.55 -15.16
CA ALA A 184 -4.96 -0.78 -15.04
C ALA A 184 -5.58 -0.91 -13.65
N VAL A 185 -6.86 -1.19 -13.59
CA VAL A 185 -7.63 -1.23 -12.35
C VAL A 185 -8.39 -2.55 -12.28
N ILE A 186 -8.29 -3.24 -11.13
CA ILE A 186 -9.13 -4.41 -10.87
C ILE A 186 -10.52 -3.92 -10.49
N THR A 187 -11.51 -4.28 -11.29
CA THR A 187 -12.92 -3.87 -11.10
C THR A 187 -13.76 -4.93 -10.41
N ASP A 188 -13.37 -6.20 -10.51
CA ASP A 188 -14.00 -7.30 -9.81
C ASP A 188 -13.35 -7.46 -8.42
N THR A 189 -14.08 -7.08 -7.37
CA THR A 189 -13.62 -7.06 -5.99
C THR A 189 -14.46 -8.00 -5.10
N HIS A 190 -14.98 -9.08 -5.65
CA HIS A 190 -15.74 -10.04 -4.88
C HIS A 190 -14.89 -10.77 -3.83
N GLU A 191 -15.55 -11.21 -2.77
CA GLU A 191 -14.90 -12.05 -1.75
C GLU A 191 -14.55 -13.42 -2.34
N THR A 192 -13.31 -13.87 -2.11
CA THR A 192 -12.83 -15.18 -2.53
C THR A 192 -11.82 -15.74 -1.56
N SER A 193 -11.94 -17.02 -1.23
CA SER A 193 -11.00 -17.78 -0.42
C SER A 193 -10.01 -18.60 -1.25
N GLU A 194 -10.18 -18.60 -2.57
CA GLU A 194 -9.34 -19.36 -3.52
C GLU A 194 -8.44 -18.43 -4.31
N TRP A 195 -7.26 -18.97 -4.73
CA TRP A 195 -6.31 -18.24 -5.54
C TRP A 195 -6.68 -18.28 -7.04
#